data_043740b31a8e013c3be85a8622a6ef4e
#
_entry.id   043740b31a8e013c3be85a8622a6ef4e
#
_cell.length_a   1.000
_cell.length_b   1.000
_cell.length_c   1.000
_cell.angle_alpha   90.00
_cell.angle_beta   90.00
_cell.angle_gamma   90.00
#
_symmetry.space_group_name_H-M   'P 1'
#
loop_
_entity.id
_entity.type
_entity.pdbx_description
1 polymer ?
#
loop_
_entity_poly.entity_id
_entity_poly.type
_entity_poly.pdbx_seq_one_letter_code
_entity_poly.pdbx_strand_id
1 'polypeptide(L)'
;MWTVIKFDKKNIGLLKKDLEIKLGKDVLIYCPKLLIQKFKNNKLINKEFNLLGDYMFCFHDKINEVGVIEKLKFSRGLKYFLEGFAKSQKEINCFINKCREIEDDKGYISQTVFKAEINKFY
;
A
#
# COMPACT_ATOMS: atom_id res chain seq x y z
N MET A 1 -13.37 -4.48 -3.94
CA MET A 1 -12.28 -4.62 -4.94
C MET A 1 -11.08 -3.79 -4.54
N TRP A 2 -9.90 -4.36 -4.64
CA TRP A 2 -8.64 -3.65 -4.43
C TRP A 2 -8.25 -2.88 -5.68
N THR A 3 -7.76 -1.67 -5.47
CA THR A 3 -7.08 -0.88 -6.51
C THR A 3 -5.64 -0.66 -6.12
N VAL A 4 -4.81 -0.31 -7.09
CA VAL A 4 -3.42 0.10 -6.87
C VAL A 4 -3.30 1.55 -7.34
N ILE A 5 -2.88 2.43 -6.44
CA ILE A 5 -2.80 3.86 -6.67
C ILE A 5 -1.34 4.29 -6.69
N LYS A 6 -0.93 5.01 -7.74
CA LYS A 6 0.32 5.78 -7.74
C LYS A 6 0.01 7.14 -7.10
N PHE A 7 0.76 7.50 -6.07
CA PHE A 7 0.49 8.72 -5.31
C PHE A 7 1.70 9.63 -5.20
N ASP A 8 1.44 10.88 -4.80
CA ASP A 8 2.46 11.86 -4.48
C ASP A 8 2.73 11.81 -2.97
N LYS A 9 3.95 11.44 -2.58
CA LYS A 9 4.35 11.31 -1.16
C LYS A 9 4.08 12.55 -0.34
N LYS A 10 4.24 13.74 -0.92
CA LYS A 10 4.03 15.01 -0.23
C LYS A 10 2.57 15.22 0.17
N ASN A 11 1.65 14.59 -0.54
CA ASN A 11 0.21 14.81 -0.37
C ASN A 11 -0.53 13.56 0.10
N ILE A 12 0.18 12.57 0.66
CA ILE A 12 -0.45 11.32 1.09
C ILE A 12 -1.56 11.53 2.13
N GLY A 13 -1.38 12.48 3.05
CA GLY A 13 -2.40 12.80 4.05
C GLY A 13 -3.67 13.35 3.42
N LEU A 14 -3.52 14.23 2.43
CA LEU A 14 -4.65 14.79 1.68
C LEU A 14 -5.36 13.71 0.86
N LEU A 15 -4.59 12.81 0.25
CA LEU A 15 -5.16 11.71 -0.52
C LEU A 15 -6.02 10.79 0.37
N LYS A 16 -5.51 10.41 1.54
CA LYS A 16 -6.27 9.58 2.47
C LYS A 16 -7.57 10.25 2.89
N LYS A 17 -7.55 11.55 3.17
CA LYS A 17 -8.76 12.33 3.49
C LYS A 17 -9.75 12.35 2.34
N ASP A 18 -9.29 12.61 1.12
CA ASP A 18 -10.16 12.66 -0.05
C ASP A 18 -10.81 11.30 -0.34
N LEU A 19 -10.04 10.21 -0.21
CA LEU A 19 -10.58 8.86 -0.37
C LEU A 19 -11.65 8.56 0.69
N GLU A 20 -11.41 8.96 1.94
CA GLU A 20 -12.38 8.78 3.02
C GLU A 20 -13.64 9.60 2.79
N ILE A 21 -13.51 10.84 2.32
CA ILE A 21 -14.65 11.70 1.99
C ILE A 21 -15.49 11.10 0.85
N LYS A 22 -14.82 10.63 -0.20
CA LYS A 22 -15.49 10.13 -1.42
C LYS A 22 -16.07 8.73 -1.28
N LEU A 23 -15.42 7.87 -0.52
CA LEU A 23 -15.82 6.47 -0.36
C LEU A 23 -16.47 6.16 0.98
N GLY A 24 -16.12 6.89 2.03
CA GLY A 24 -16.56 6.63 3.39
C GLY A 24 -15.43 6.20 4.30
N LYS A 25 -15.69 6.18 5.61
CA LYS A 25 -14.70 5.82 6.63
C LYS A 25 -14.31 4.34 6.61
N ASP A 26 -15.07 3.52 5.94
CA ASP A 26 -14.81 2.09 5.79
C ASP A 26 -13.82 1.77 4.66
N VAL A 27 -13.28 2.79 3.98
CA VAL A 27 -12.22 2.59 3.01
C VAL A 27 -10.97 2.01 3.68
N LEU A 28 -10.39 0.98 3.06
CA LEU A 28 -9.16 0.37 3.54
C LEU A 28 -7.99 0.83 2.67
N ILE A 29 -6.96 1.33 3.32
CA ILE A 29 -5.73 1.76 2.65
C ILE A 29 -4.59 0.94 3.21
N TYR A 30 -3.82 0.30 2.35
CA TYR A 30 -2.70 -0.53 2.76
C TYR A 30 -1.42 -0.13 2.04
N CYS A 31 -0.42 0.25 2.84
CA CYS A 31 0.93 0.55 2.38
C CYS A 31 1.89 -0.33 3.17
N PRO A 32 2.34 -1.47 2.60
CA PRO A 32 3.30 -2.31 3.33
C PRO A 32 4.60 -1.55 3.56
N LYS A 33 5.12 -1.64 4.79
CA LYS A 33 6.31 -0.91 5.21
C LYS A 33 7.44 -1.86 5.58
N LEU A 34 8.60 -1.59 5.00
CA LEU A 34 9.83 -2.32 5.28
C LEU A 34 10.62 -1.57 6.35
N LEU A 35 11.05 -2.31 7.38
CA LEU A 35 11.92 -1.76 8.42
C LEU A 35 13.33 -2.27 8.19
N ILE A 36 14.27 -1.34 8.04
CA ILE A 36 15.69 -1.64 7.90
C ILE A 36 16.41 -1.13 9.12
N GLN A 37 17.15 -2.02 9.80
CA GLN A 37 17.98 -1.70 10.94
C GLN A 37 19.43 -1.59 10.51
N LYS A 38 20.09 -0.50 10.89
CA LYS A 38 21.51 -0.27 10.58
C LYS A 38 22.22 0.22 11.84
N PHE A 39 23.47 -0.23 12.00
CA PHE A 39 24.37 0.35 13.01
C PHE A 39 25.08 1.56 12.40
N LYS A 40 25.00 2.69 13.11
CA LYS A 40 25.72 3.90 12.75
C LYS A 40 26.19 4.58 14.04
N ASN A 41 27.49 4.84 14.15
CA ASN A 41 28.10 5.45 15.34
C ASN A 41 27.76 4.69 16.64
N ASN A 42 27.85 3.35 16.59
CA ASN A 42 27.51 2.44 17.70
C ASN A 42 26.05 2.51 18.17
N LYS A 43 25.16 3.07 17.36
CA LYS A 43 23.73 3.12 17.65
C LYS A 43 22.96 2.34 16.59
N LEU A 44 21.92 1.65 17.05
CA LEU A 44 20.97 0.99 16.15
C LEU A 44 19.97 2.02 15.63
N ILE A 45 19.97 2.22 14.32
CA ILE A 45 19.06 3.15 13.64
C ILE A 45 18.06 2.35 12.85
N ASN A 46 16.77 2.66 13.03
CA ASN A 46 15.68 2.06 12.28
C ASN A 46 15.24 3.03 11.19
N LYS A 47 15.16 2.55 9.93
CA LYS A 47 14.61 3.32 8.82
C LYS A 47 13.40 2.60 8.25
N GLU A 48 12.33 3.38 8.05
CA GLU A 48 11.11 2.90 7.40
C GLU A 48 11.14 3.22 5.91
N PHE A 49 10.71 2.25 5.11
CA PHE A 49 10.52 2.44 3.67
C PHE A 49 9.17 1.88 3.27
N ASN A 50 8.50 2.56 2.35
CA ASN A 50 7.35 1.96 1.69
C ASN A 50 7.85 0.84 0.78
N LEU A 51 7.38 -0.39 1.00
CA LEU A 51 7.83 -1.54 0.23
C LEU A 51 7.63 -1.36 -1.26
N LEU A 52 6.53 -0.73 -1.65
CA LEU A 52 6.15 -0.49 -3.05
C LEU A 52 6.44 0.94 -3.51
N GLY A 53 7.26 1.71 -2.77
CA GLY A 53 7.58 3.09 -3.15
C GLY A 53 6.35 3.99 -3.11
N ASP A 54 5.99 4.57 -4.25
CA ASP A 54 4.87 5.52 -4.38
C ASP A 54 3.55 4.85 -4.75
N TYR A 55 3.40 3.56 -4.48
CA TYR A 55 2.16 2.82 -4.72
C TYR A 55 1.51 2.42 -3.41
N MET A 56 0.18 2.47 -3.38
CA MET A 56 -0.63 1.99 -2.27
C MET A 56 -1.80 1.15 -2.77
N PHE A 57 -2.31 0.29 -1.90
CA PHE A 57 -3.54 -0.44 -2.14
C PHE A 57 -4.71 0.30 -1.49
N CYS A 58 -5.83 0.35 -2.19
CA CYS A 58 -7.08 0.92 -1.68
C CYS A 58 -8.24 -0.02 -1.97
N PHE A 59 -9.00 -0.36 -0.94
CA PHE A 59 -10.15 -1.25 -1.04
C PHE A 59 -11.42 -0.56 -0.60
N HIS A 60 -12.46 -0.69 -1.41
CA HIS A 60 -13.83 -0.36 -1.03
C HIS A 60 -14.82 -1.09 -1.94
N ASP A 61 -15.98 -1.42 -1.41
CA ASP A 61 -17.03 -2.10 -2.17
C ASP A 61 -17.56 -1.26 -3.33
N LYS A 62 -17.55 0.05 -3.18
CA LYS A 62 -18.05 0.98 -4.21
C LYS A 62 -17.13 1.15 -5.41
N ILE A 63 -15.90 0.67 -5.34
CA ILE A 63 -14.91 0.90 -6.39
C ILE A 63 -15.33 0.33 -7.73
N ASN A 64 -16.06 -0.79 -7.73
CA ASN A 64 -16.55 -1.40 -8.96
C ASN A 64 -17.85 -0.79 -9.50
N GLU A 65 -18.42 0.19 -8.81
CA GLU A 65 -19.59 0.91 -9.31
C GLU A 65 -19.19 1.85 -10.44
N VAL A 66 -20.12 2.04 -11.41
CA VAL A 66 -19.88 2.89 -12.57
C VAL A 66 -19.58 4.34 -12.14
N GLY A 67 -18.51 4.89 -12.68
CA GLY A 67 -18.13 6.29 -12.45
C GLY A 67 -17.34 6.56 -11.16
N VAL A 68 -17.22 5.61 -10.26
CA VAL A 68 -16.50 5.82 -8.99
C VAL A 68 -15.00 6.06 -9.23
N ILE A 69 -14.36 5.25 -10.05
CA ILE A 69 -12.94 5.44 -10.39
C ILE A 69 -12.70 6.82 -10.99
N GLU A 70 -13.58 7.26 -11.89
CA GLU A 70 -13.45 8.58 -12.52
C GLU A 70 -13.53 9.72 -11.49
N LYS A 71 -14.41 9.60 -10.49
CA LYS A 71 -14.49 10.57 -9.39
C LYS A 71 -13.22 10.56 -8.53
N LEU A 72 -12.68 9.37 -8.26
CA LEU A 72 -11.49 9.24 -7.42
C LEU A 72 -10.23 9.82 -8.08
N LYS A 73 -10.17 9.84 -9.42
CA LYS A 73 -9.02 10.40 -10.15
C LYS A 73 -8.74 11.86 -9.83
N PHE A 74 -9.73 12.60 -9.35
CA PHE A 74 -9.56 13.99 -8.96
C PHE A 74 -9.15 14.19 -7.50
N SER A 75 -8.83 13.11 -6.78
CA SER A 75 -8.36 13.20 -5.41
C SER A 75 -6.97 13.81 -5.34
N ARG A 76 -6.76 14.68 -4.35
CA ARG A 76 -5.46 15.33 -4.16
C ARG A 76 -4.40 14.29 -3.83
N GLY A 77 -3.25 14.39 -4.49
CA GLY A 77 -2.16 13.45 -4.29
C GLY A 77 -2.29 12.13 -5.03
N LEU A 78 -3.38 11.88 -5.74
CA LEU A 78 -3.54 10.71 -6.59
C LEU A 78 -3.00 11.04 -7.99
N LYS A 79 -1.98 10.30 -8.42
CA LYS A 79 -1.41 10.48 -9.76
C LYS A 79 -2.17 9.68 -10.80
N TYR A 80 -2.34 8.39 -10.56
CA TYR A 80 -3.15 7.53 -11.44
C TYR A 80 -3.42 6.19 -10.75
N PHE A 81 -4.42 5.48 -11.27
CA PHE A 81 -4.64 4.09 -10.92
C PHE A 81 -3.82 3.20 -11.85
N LEU A 82 -3.18 2.19 -11.28
CA LEU A 82 -2.45 1.21 -12.09
C LEU A 82 -3.46 0.41 -12.91
N GLU A 83 -3.24 0.33 -14.23
CA GLU A 83 -4.12 -0.43 -15.12
C GLU A 83 -4.08 -1.92 -14.81
N GLY A 84 -5.19 -2.62 -15.07
CA GLY A 84 -5.27 -4.05 -14.90
C GLY A 84 -5.59 -4.52 -13.48
N PHE A 85 -5.85 -3.60 -12.53
CA PHE A 85 -6.15 -4.01 -11.16
C PHE A 85 -7.38 -4.93 -11.06
N ALA A 86 -8.39 -4.71 -11.91
CA ALA A 86 -9.60 -5.52 -11.88
C ALA A 86 -9.34 -6.99 -12.23
N LYS A 87 -8.41 -7.24 -13.13
CA LYS A 87 -8.03 -8.59 -13.56
C LYS A 87 -7.04 -9.26 -12.59
N SER A 88 -6.38 -8.47 -11.74
CA SER A 88 -5.30 -8.93 -10.86
C SER A 88 -5.74 -9.07 -9.40
N GLN A 89 -7.04 -9.13 -9.12
CA GLN A 89 -7.54 -9.19 -7.74
C GLN A 89 -6.98 -10.36 -6.95
N LYS A 90 -6.87 -11.52 -7.58
CA LYS A 90 -6.32 -12.72 -6.93
C LYS A 90 -4.86 -12.50 -6.51
N GLU A 91 -4.05 -11.97 -7.40
CA GLU A 91 -2.64 -11.70 -7.17
C GLU A 91 -2.47 -10.61 -6.11
N ILE A 92 -3.29 -9.56 -6.16
CA ILE A 92 -3.27 -8.48 -5.17
C ILE A 92 -3.61 -9.02 -3.79
N ASN A 93 -4.68 -9.82 -3.67
CA ASN A 93 -5.07 -10.43 -2.41
C ASN A 93 -3.97 -11.35 -1.86
N CYS A 94 -3.36 -12.17 -2.70
CA CYS A 94 -2.27 -13.06 -2.29
C CYS A 94 -1.08 -12.26 -1.77
N PHE A 95 -0.70 -11.18 -2.46
CA PHE A 95 0.40 -10.32 -2.06
C PHE A 95 0.12 -9.63 -0.72
N ILE A 96 -1.07 -9.04 -0.57
CA ILE A 96 -1.45 -8.36 0.68
C ILE A 96 -1.47 -9.34 1.84
N ASN A 97 -2.07 -10.51 1.65
CA ASN A 97 -2.13 -11.54 2.70
C ASN A 97 -0.73 -12.00 3.10
N LYS A 98 0.17 -12.18 2.14
CA LYS A 98 1.56 -12.55 2.41
C LYS A 98 2.28 -11.47 3.21
N CYS A 99 2.12 -10.20 2.83
CA CYS A 99 2.70 -9.09 3.57
C CYS A 99 2.20 -9.07 5.01
N ARG A 100 0.89 -9.23 5.22
CA ARG A 100 0.29 -9.22 6.55
C ARG A 100 0.77 -10.38 7.42
N GLU A 101 1.02 -11.56 6.84
CA GLU A 101 1.54 -12.72 7.57
C GLU A 101 2.93 -12.47 8.14
N ILE A 102 3.76 -11.71 7.44
CA ILE A 102 5.16 -11.47 7.82
C ILE A 102 5.38 -10.14 8.54
N GLU A 103 4.32 -9.33 8.72
CA GLU A 103 4.39 -8.12 9.52
C GLU A 103 4.57 -8.43 11.01
N ASP A 104 5.33 -7.56 11.70
CA ASP A 104 5.43 -7.61 13.16
C ASP A 104 4.20 -6.94 13.82
N ASP A 105 4.21 -6.86 15.16
CA ASP A 105 3.10 -6.28 15.93
C ASP A 105 2.84 -4.81 15.59
N LYS A 106 3.82 -4.12 15.04
CA LYS A 106 3.73 -2.70 14.67
C LYS A 106 3.38 -2.50 13.20
N GLY A 107 3.20 -3.58 12.44
CA GLY A 107 2.89 -3.52 11.02
C GLY A 107 4.10 -3.35 10.12
N TYR A 108 5.31 -3.67 10.61
CA TYR A 108 6.53 -3.59 9.81
C TYR A 108 6.98 -4.96 9.33
N ILE A 109 7.51 -4.99 8.12
CA ILE A 109 8.17 -6.15 7.55
C ILE A 109 9.67 -5.95 7.73
N SER A 110 10.36 -6.87 8.43
CA SER A 110 11.81 -6.78 8.57
C SER A 110 12.48 -7.15 7.25
N GLN A 111 13.64 -6.55 6.98
CA GLN A 111 14.41 -6.83 5.78
C GLN A 111 14.81 -8.32 5.69
N THR A 112 15.19 -8.92 6.81
CA THR A 112 15.59 -10.32 6.87
C THR A 112 14.43 -11.25 6.51
N VAL A 113 13.26 -11.03 7.11
CA VAL A 113 12.06 -11.83 6.83
C VAL A 113 11.63 -11.66 5.38
N PHE A 114 11.64 -10.43 4.87
CA PHE A 114 11.28 -10.14 3.48
C PHE A 114 12.18 -10.89 2.49
N LYS A 115 13.49 -10.86 2.69
CA LYS A 115 14.44 -11.59 1.83
C LYS A 115 14.21 -13.10 1.87
N ALA A 116 13.94 -13.65 3.05
CA ALA A 116 13.67 -15.09 3.20
C ALA A 116 12.41 -15.49 2.43
N GLU A 117 11.34 -14.68 2.50
CA GLU A 117 10.09 -14.97 1.79
C GLU A 117 10.23 -14.82 0.27
N ILE A 118 10.99 -13.82 -0.20
CA ILE A 118 11.26 -13.67 -1.64
C ILE A 118 12.03 -14.87 -2.17
N ASN A 119 13.02 -15.36 -1.45
CA ASN A 119 13.82 -16.51 -1.88
C ASN A 119 12.99 -17.79 -2.03
N LYS A 120 11.86 -17.91 -1.35
CA LYS A 120 10.93 -19.05 -1.52
C LYS A 120 10.21 -19.04 -2.87
N PHE A 121 10.09 -17.88 -3.51
CA PHE A 121 9.41 -17.74 -4.81
C PHE A 121 10.39 -17.82 -6.00
N TYR A 122 11.66 -17.75 -5.74
CA TYR A 122 12.72 -17.78 -6.73
C TYR A 122 13.72 -18.88 -6.39
#